data_30a0ee5448b679ab490139b82615a190
#
_entry.id   30a0ee5448b679ab490139b82615a190
#
_cell.length_a   1.000
_cell.length_b   1.000
_cell.length_c   1.000
_cell.angle_alpha   90.00
_cell.angle_beta   90.00
_cell.angle_gamma   90.00
#
_symmetry.space_group_name_H-M   'P 1'
#
loop_
_entity.id
_entity.type
_entity.pdbx_description
1 polymer ?
#
loop_
_entity_poly.entity_id
_entity_poly.type
_entity_poly.pdbx_seq_one_letter_code
_entity_poly.pdbx_strand_id
1 'polypeptide(L)'
;MLTVNKLLPQGQGLAPVLLKRAAAVQLDWDVRQKSRFDAVDSQGRTLGVFLPRGTVVRGGDVLVAEDGSMVRVEAAPQNVLVITPCSEHGSPFDLTRAAYHLGNRHVQIELQADHLKIEPDHVLADMLRAMHLTVRETQAAFEPEGGAYAAGGH
;
A
#
# COMPACT_ATOMS: atom_id res chain seq x y z
N MET A 1 14.21 -8.24 -20.69
CA MET A 1 13.77 -7.41 -19.56
C MET A 1 13.31 -6.06 -20.07
N LEU A 2 12.17 -5.58 -19.60
CA LEU A 2 11.71 -4.22 -19.89
C LEU A 2 12.24 -3.28 -18.83
N THR A 3 12.79 -2.15 -19.25
CA THR A 3 13.26 -1.13 -18.33
C THR A 3 12.16 -0.08 -18.14
N VAL A 4 11.81 0.18 -16.89
CA VAL A 4 10.79 1.15 -16.52
C VAL A 4 11.45 2.26 -15.74
N ASN A 5 11.31 3.50 -16.22
CA ASN A 5 11.85 4.68 -15.53
C ASN A 5 10.82 5.79 -15.36
N LYS A 6 9.55 5.50 -15.63
CA LYS A 6 8.47 6.48 -15.56
C LYS A 6 7.23 5.85 -14.92
N LEU A 7 6.57 6.64 -14.08
CA LEU A 7 5.32 6.24 -13.43
C LEU A 7 4.28 7.33 -13.64
N LEU A 8 3.08 6.93 -14.01
CA LEU A 8 1.93 7.84 -14.12
C LEU A 8 1.03 7.61 -12.92
N PRO A 9 0.97 8.55 -11.96
CA PRO A 9 0.14 8.39 -10.77
C PRO A 9 -1.33 8.16 -11.16
N GLN A 10 -1.87 7.03 -10.72
CA GLN A 10 -3.26 6.62 -10.96
C GLN A 10 -3.62 6.60 -12.45
N GLY A 11 -2.64 6.42 -13.33
CA GLY A 11 -2.84 6.38 -14.77
C GLY A 11 -3.27 7.71 -15.37
N GLN A 12 -2.91 8.83 -14.74
CA GLN A 12 -3.31 10.16 -15.22
C GLN A 12 -2.88 10.39 -16.65
N GLY A 13 -3.82 10.91 -17.45
CA GLY A 13 -3.59 11.19 -18.86
C GLY A 13 -3.85 10.01 -19.78
N LEU A 14 -4.22 8.84 -19.26
CA LEU A 14 -4.52 7.66 -20.06
C LEU A 14 -6.02 7.46 -20.20
N ALA A 15 -6.44 7.04 -21.41
CA ALA A 15 -7.83 6.66 -21.64
C ALA A 15 -8.16 5.35 -20.87
N PRO A 16 -9.40 5.21 -20.35
CA PRO A 16 -9.78 3.98 -19.62
C PRO A 16 -9.56 2.70 -20.42
N VAL A 17 -9.73 2.74 -21.75
CA VAL A 17 -9.52 1.56 -22.57
C VAL A 17 -8.06 1.13 -22.58
N LEU A 18 -7.12 2.05 -22.50
CA LEU A 18 -5.70 1.73 -22.42
C LEU A 18 -5.37 1.08 -21.08
N LEU A 19 -5.98 1.56 -20.01
CA LEU A 19 -5.80 0.97 -18.67
C LEU A 19 -6.32 -0.47 -18.64
N LYS A 20 -7.46 -0.74 -19.27
CA LYS A 20 -8.03 -2.08 -19.31
C LYS A 20 -7.15 -3.07 -20.09
N ARG A 21 -6.49 -2.59 -21.13
CA ARG A 21 -5.66 -3.45 -22.00
C ARG A 21 -4.25 -3.62 -21.48
N ALA A 22 -3.82 -2.78 -20.57
CA ALA A 22 -2.47 -2.86 -20.03
C ALA A 22 -2.26 -4.17 -19.27
N ALA A 23 -1.05 -4.70 -19.34
CA ALA A 23 -0.64 -5.77 -18.44
C ALA A 23 -0.71 -5.26 -17.00
N ALA A 24 -0.74 -6.17 -16.05
CA ALA A 24 -0.78 -5.83 -14.63
C ALA A 24 0.41 -6.45 -13.91
N VAL A 25 0.83 -5.83 -12.83
CA VAL A 25 1.84 -6.39 -11.93
C VAL A 25 1.34 -6.25 -10.50
N GLN A 26 1.41 -7.35 -9.75
CA GLN A 26 1.00 -7.36 -8.35
C GLN A 26 2.22 -7.14 -7.47
N LEU A 27 2.18 -6.12 -6.64
CA LEU A 27 3.29 -5.74 -5.77
C LEU A 27 2.77 -5.53 -4.36
N ASP A 28 3.43 -6.16 -3.38
CA ASP A 28 3.10 -5.90 -1.97
C ASP A 28 3.70 -4.56 -1.52
N TRP A 29 3.42 -4.18 -0.28
CA TRP A 29 3.88 -2.90 0.23
C TRP A 29 5.40 -2.82 0.32
N ASP A 30 6.06 -3.91 0.72
CA ASP A 30 7.52 -3.90 0.84
C ASP A 30 8.19 -3.50 -0.47
N VAL A 31 7.71 -4.03 -1.59
CA VAL A 31 8.23 -3.69 -2.92
C VAL A 31 7.81 -2.29 -3.33
N ARG A 32 6.53 -1.93 -3.12
CA ARG A 32 6.00 -0.64 -3.58
C ARG A 32 6.63 0.58 -2.91
N GLN A 33 7.20 0.41 -1.73
CA GLN A 33 7.91 1.53 -1.09
C GLN A 33 9.34 1.72 -1.61
N LYS A 34 9.81 0.83 -2.48
CA LYS A 34 11.13 0.94 -3.10
C LYS A 34 11.03 1.69 -4.42
N SER A 35 12.06 2.49 -4.73
CA SER A 35 12.16 3.18 -6.02
C SER A 35 12.83 2.32 -7.08
N ARG A 36 13.52 1.26 -6.68
CA ARG A 36 14.20 0.33 -7.60
C ARG A 36 13.87 -1.10 -7.20
N PHE A 37 13.39 -1.88 -8.15
CA PHE A 37 13.05 -3.28 -7.93
C PHE A 37 12.85 -4.01 -9.26
N ASP A 38 12.88 -5.31 -9.20
CA ASP A 38 12.50 -6.19 -10.31
C ASP A 38 11.13 -6.79 -10.03
N ALA A 39 10.38 -7.05 -11.07
CA ALA A 39 9.07 -7.68 -10.96
C ALA A 39 8.73 -8.41 -12.25
N VAL A 40 7.72 -9.29 -12.20
CA VAL A 40 7.22 -10.00 -13.37
C VAL A 40 5.76 -9.63 -13.55
N ASP A 41 5.39 -9.19 -14.74
CA ASP A 41 4.03 -8.76 -15.03
C ASP A 41 3.12 -9.93 -15.41
N SER A 42 1.85 -9.63 -15.64
CA SER A 42 0.83 -10.64 -15.96
C SER A 42 1.08 -11.36 -17.30
N GLN A 43 1.96 -10.83 -18.14
CA GLN A 43 2.34 -11.47 -19.39
C GLN A 43 3.65 -12.24 -19.28
N GLY A 44 4.19 -12.39 -18.06
CA GLY A 44 5.42 -13.12 -17.83
C GLY A 44 6.68 -12.33 -18.16
N ARG A 45 6.58 -11.04 -18.41
CA ARG A 45 7.73 -10.21 -18.74
C ARG A 45 8.41 -9.73 -17.46
N THR A 46 9.73 -9.76 -17.46
CA THR A 46 10.51 -9.22 -16.34
C THR A 46 10.67 -7.71 -16.51
N LEU A 47 10.35 -6.97 -15.45
CA LEU A 47 10.48 -5.52 -15.40
C LEU A 47 11.65 -5.15 -14.51
N GLY A 48 12.56 -4.30 -15.00
CA GLY A 48 13.54 -3.63 -14.15
C GLY A 48 13.08 -2.21 -13.93
N VAL A 49 12.70 -1.87 -12.70
CA VAL A 49 12.08 -0.59 -12.38
C VAL A 49 13.11 0.32 -11.70
N PHE A 50 13.29 1.52 -12.26
CA PHE A 50 14.24 2.51 -11.78
C PHE A 50 13.54 3.87 -11.73
N LEU A 51 12.89 4.15 -10.60
CA LEU A 51 12.15 5.39 -10.40
C LEU A 51 12.99 6.39 -9.60
N PRO A 52 12.64 7.66 -9.64
CA PRO A 52 13.33 8.65 -8.80
C PRO A 52 13.31 8.27 -7.33
N ARG A 53 14.41 8.54 -6.64
CA ARG A 53 14.55 8.24 -5.22
C ARG A 53 13.40 8.86 -4.43
N GLY A 54 12.82 8.09 -3.52
CA GLY A 54 11.71 8.55 -2.71
C GLY A 54 10.35 8.31 -3.33
N THR A 55 10.29 7.78 -4.56
CA THR A 55 9.03 7.41 -5.19
C THR A 55 8.42 6.23 -4.45
N VAL A 56 7.13 6.35 -4.14
CA VAL A 56 6.32 5.27 -3.57
C VAL A 56 5.29 4.88 -4.61
N VAL A 57 5.21 3.59 -4.91
CA VAL A 57 4.29 3.07 -5.92
C VAL A 57 2.99 2.67 -5.23
N ARG A 58 1.88 3.14 -5.77
CA ARG A 58 0.53 2.84 -5.23
C ARG A 58 -0.25 1.95 -6.19
N GLY A 59 -1.20 1.21 -5.66
CA GLY A 59 -2.16 0.50 -6.50
C GLY A 59 -2.90 1.50 -7.38
N GLY A 60 -3.04 1.15 -8.67
CA GLY A 60 -3.62 2.06 -9.66
C GLY A 60 -2.60 2.89 -10.42
N ASP A 61 -1.37 2.99 -9.96
CA ASP A 61 -0.32 3.66 -10.73
C ASP A 61 0.01 2.84 -11.99
N VAL A 62 0.53 3.51 -13.01
CA VAL A 62 0.92 2.86 -14.26
C VAL A 62 2.40 3.08 -14.49
N LEU A 63 3.11 1.98 -14.68
CA LEU A 63 4.53 1.98 -15.03
C LEU A 63 4.65 2.03 -16.54
N VAL A 64 5.52 2.90 -17.05
CA VAL A 64 5.76 3.04 -18.49
C VAL A 64 7.18 2.60 -18.79
N ALA A 65 7.30 1.57 -19.64
CA ALA A 65 8.59 1.05 -20.06
C ALA A 65 9.18 1.89 -21.19
N GLU A 66 10.49 1.74 -21.42
CA GLU A 66 11.18 2.48 -22.47
C GLU A 66 10.63 2.21 -23.87
N ASP A 67 10.08 1.03 -24.09
CA ASP A 67 9.48 0.67 -25.39
C ASP A 67 8.03 1.18 -25.53
N GLY A 68 7.53 1.92 -24.54
CA GLY A 68 6.16 2.42 -24.54
C GLY A 68 5.13 1.48 -23.92
N SER A 69 5.54 0.27 -23.54
CA SER A 69 4.64 -0.66 -22.85
C SER A 69 4.18 -0.09 -21.52
N MET A 70 2.92 -0.31 -21.19
CA MET A 70 2.33 0.16 -19.93
C MET A 70 1.94 -1.04 -19.08
N VAL A 71 2.23 -0.93 -17.77
CA VAL A 71 1.92 -1.98 -16.81
C VAL A 71 1.20 -1.34 -15.62
N ARG A 72 -0.01 -1.82 -15.36
CA ARG A 72 -0.85 -1.35 -14.27
C ARG A 72 -0.42 -2.00 -12.96
N VAL A 73 -0.20 -1.20 -11.94
CA VAL A 73 0.17 -1.71 -10.62
C VAL A 73 -1.09 -2.08 -9.84
N GLU A 74 -1.07 -3.27 -9.25
CA GLU A 74 -2.10 -3.74 -8.32
C GLU A 74 -1.43 -3.99 -6.98
N ALA A 75 -2.01 -3.46 -5.90
CA ALA A 75 -1.52 -3.74 -4.56
C ALA A 75 -1.84 -5.20 -4.23
N ALA A 76 -0.81 -6.03 -4.10
CA ALA A 76 -0.99 -7.45 -3.85
C ALA A 76 -1.56 -7.67 -2.45
N PRO A 77 -2.45 -8.66 -2.28
CA PRO A 77 -2.88 -9.07 -0.94
C PRO A 77 -1.67 -9.54 -0.14
N GLN A 78 -1.65 -9.16 1.13
CA GLN A 78 -0.60 -9.54 2.07
C GLN A 78 -1.20 -9.69 3.45
N ASN A 79 -0.43 -10.26 4.38
CA ASN A 79 -0.89 -10.36 5.76
C ASN A 79 -1.00 -8.97 6.36
N VAL A 80 -2.15 -8.66 6.93
CA VAL A 80 -2.41 -7.41 7.63
C VAL A 80 -3.23 -7.68 8.88
N LEU A 81 -3.16 -6.75 9.82
CA LEU A 81 -4.10 -6.69 10.94
C LEU A 81 -5.16 -5.64 10.61
N VAL A 82 -6.41 -6.06 10.64
CA VAL A 82 -7.56 -5.15 10.48
C VAL A 82 -8.07 -4.80 11.86
N ILE A 83 -8.14 -3.53 12.15
CA ILE A 83 -8.47 -3.00 13.48
C ILE A 83 -9.81 -2.30 13.39
N THR A 84 -10.77 -2.75 14.19
CA THR A 84 -12.12 -2.19 14.24
C THR A 84 -12.52 -1.91 15.67
N PRO A 85 -13.48 -0.98 15.91
CA PRO A 85 -14.01 -0.79 17.25
C PRO A 85 -14.67 -2.07 17.77
N CYS A 86 -14.64 -2.26 19.08
CA CYS A 86 -15.37 -3.38 19.70
C CYS A 86 -16.85 -3.26 19.35
N SER A 87 -17.45 -4.37 18.90
CA SER A 87 -18.85 -4.37 18.45
C SER A 87 -19.84 -4.06 19.55
N GLU A 88 -19.49 -4.37 20.81
CA GLU A 88 -20.41 -4.20 21.95
C GLU A 88 -20.21 -2.86 22.67
N HIS A 89 -18.97 -2.40 22.79
CA HIS A 89 -18.62 -1.23 23.63
C HIS A 89 -17.83 -0.18 22.89
N GLY A 90 -17.49 -0.42 21.63
CA GLY A 90 -16.64 0.48 20.88
C GLY A 90 -17.39 1.63 20.23
N SER A 91 -16.64 2.64 19.86
CA SER A 91 -17.14 3.78 19.10
C SER A 91 -16.11 4.15 18.02
N PRO A 92 -16.54 4.91 16.99
CA PRO A 92 -15.58 5.36 15.98
C PRO A 92 -14.40 6.13 16.54
N PHE A 93 -14.58 6.81 17.66
CA PHE A 93 -13.50 7.54 18.30
C PHE A 93 -12.35 6.63 18.73
N ASP A 94 -12.62 5.37 19.01
CA ASP A 94 -11.58 4.42 19.41
C ASP A 94 -10.56 4.23 18.28
N LEU A 95 -11.01 4.29 17.02
CA LEU A 95 -10.09 4.25 15.87
C LEU A 95 -9.21 5.50 15.81
N THR A 96 -9.78 6.66 16.09
CA THR A 96 -9.02 7.90 16.14
C THR A 96 -7.93 7.83 17.20
N ARG A 97 -8.29 7.32 18.39
CA ARG A 97 -7.31 7.15 19.49
C ARG A 97 -6.23 6.14 19.12
N ALA A 98 -6.62 5.04 18.49
CA ALA A 98 -5.67 4.01 18.04
C ALA A 98 -4.69 4.60 17.02
N ALA A 99 -5.20 5.36 16.05
CA ALA A 99 -4.35 6.00 15.04
C ALA A 99 -3.34 6.95 15.69
N TYR A 100 -3.76 7.70 16.70
CA TYR A 100 -2.86 8.59 17.45
C TYR A 100 -1.71 7.80 18.10
N HIS A 101 -2.04 6.72 18.81
CA HIS A 101 -1.01 5.94 19.51
C HIS A 101 -0.09 5.19 18.57
N LEU A 102 -0.64 4.63 17.49
CA LEU A 102 0.17 3.96 16.46
C LEU A 102 1.08 4.95 15.73
N GLY A 103 0.54 6.10 15.35
CA GLY A 103 1.31 7.15 14.71
C GLY A 103 2.43 7.68 15.59
N ASN A 104 2.19 7.80 16.89
CA ASN A 104 3.19 8.23 17.85
C ASN A 104 4.35 7.22 17.96
N ARG A 105 4.12 5.97 17.59
CA ARG A 105 5.14 4.91 17.52
C ARG A 105 5.76 4.78 16.14
N HIS A 106 5.44 5.69 15.22
CA HIS A 106 5.92 5.67 13.82
C HIS A 106 5.50 4.42 13.06
N VAL A 107 4.35 3.85 13.41
CA VAL A 107 3.79 2.69 12.71
C VAL A 107 3.12 3.15 11.42
N GLN A 108 3.37 2.45 10.33
CA GLN A 108 2.68 2.71 9.07
C GLN A 108 1.24 2.19 9.17
N ILE A 109 0.27 3.04 8.86
CA ILE A 109 -1.15 2.77 9.06
C ILE A 109 -1.92 3.11 7.79
N GLU A 110 -2.74 2.18 7.34
CA GLU A 110 -3.77 2.52 6.36
C GLU A 110 -4.99 3.04 7.12
N LEU A 111 -5.41 4.28 6.80
CA LEU A 111 -6.53 4.93 7.47
C LEU A 111 -7.79 4.76 6.63
N GLN A 112 -8.82 4.15 7.23
CA GLN A 112 -10.15 4.05 6.64
C GLN A 112 -11.18 4.57 7.64
N ALA A 113 -12.36 4.92 7.15
CA ALA A 113 -13.39 5.51 8.02
C ALA A 113 -13.87 4.53 9.10
N ASP A 114 -13.90 3.24 8.79
CA ASP A 114 -14.46 2.22 9.67
C ASP A 114 -13.43 1.22 10.19
N HIS A 115 -12.17 1.34 9.78
CA HIS A 115 -11.10 0.45 10.24
C HIS A 115 -9.72 1.05 9.97
N LEU A 116 -8.73 0.44 10.59
CA LEU A 116 -7.33 0.70 10.29
C LEU A 116 -6.69 -0.61 9.87
N LYS A 117 -5.61 -0.52 9.09
CA LYS A 117 -4.77 -1.69 8.80
C LYS A 117 -3.33 -1.38 9.17
N ILE A 118 -2.65 -2.36 9.70
CA ILE A 118 -1.21 -2.31 9.95
C ILE A 118 -0.60 -3.64 9.54
N GLU A 119 0.71 -3.67 9.39
CA GLU A 119 1.41 -4.93 9.19
C GLU A 119 1.37 -5.75 10.49
N PRO A 120 1.42 -7.09 10.40
CA PRO A 120 1.30 -7.94 11.60
C PRO A 120 2.38 -7.64 12.62
N ASP A 121 1.96 -7.47 13.87
CA ASP A 121 2.84 -7.22 15.01
C ASP A 121 2.06 -7.59 16.27
N HIS A 122 2.53 -8.63 16.98
CA HIS A 122 1.79 -9.16 18.12
C HIS A 122 1.80 -8.21 19.32
N VAL A 123 2.85 -7.41 19.49
CA VAL A 123 2.92 -6.43 20.58
C VAL A 123 1.88 -5.34 20.36
N LEU A 124 1.79 -4.83 19.13
CA LEU A 124 0.78 -3.82 18.79
C LEU A 124 -0.62 -4.41 18.87
N ALA A 125 -0.81 -5.65 18.42
CA ALA A 125 -2.12 -6.32 18.52
C ALA A 125 -2.59 -6.39 19.98
N ASP A 126 -1.70 -6.77 20.90
CA ASP A 126 -2.04 -6.86 22.31
C ASP A 126 -2.37 -5.48 22.89
N MET A 127 -1.61 -4.46 22.52
CA MET A 127 -1.87 -3.09 22.93
C MET A 127 -3.26 -2.64 22.48
N LEU A 128 -3.59 -2.90 21.21
CA LEU A 128 -4.88 -2.48 20.65
C LEU A 128 -6.03 -3.23 21.30
N ARG A 129 -5.88 -4.51 21.59
CA ARG A 129 -6.90 -5.29 22.30
C ARG A 129 -7.12 -4.76 23.71
N ALA A 130 -6.05 -4.34 24.38
CA ALA A 130 -6.15 -3.71 25.69
C ALA A 130 -6.89 -2.38 25.63
N MET A 131 -6.93 -1.74 24.48
CA MET A 131 -7.67 -0.50 24.24
C MET A 131 -9.13 -0.77 23.79
N HIS A 132 -9.61 -1.98 23.93
CA HIS A 132 -10.97 -2.40 23.54
C HIS A 132 -11.21 -2.36 22.03
N LEU A 133 -10.15 -2.59 21.25
CA LEU A 133 -10.29 -2.72 19.80
C LEU A 133 -10.28 -4.19 19.41
N THR A 134 -10.99 -4.51 18.34
CA THR A 134 -10.95 -5.83 17.74
C THR A 134 -9.82 -5.85 16.70
N VAL A 135 -8.97 -6.86 16.77
CA VAL A 135 -7.83 -7.02 15.87
C VAL A 135 -7.96 -8.38 15.19
N ARG A 136 -8.02 -8.37 13.86
CA ARG A 136 -8.16 -9.59 13.08
C ARG A 136 -7.06 -9.65 12.02
N GLU A 137 -6.36 -10.78 11.95
CA GLU A 137 -5.38 -11.00 10.90
C GLU A 137 -6.07 -11.54 9.66
N THR A 138 -5.74 -10.98 8.49
CA THR A 138 -6.31 -11.41 7.21
C THR A 138 -5.36 -11.07 6.08
N GLN A 139 -5.74 -11.48 4.87
CA GLN A 139 -5.03 -11.15 3.63
C GLN A 139 -5.78 -10.00 2.95
N ALA A 140 -5.09 -8.90 2.71
CA ALA A 140 -5.67 -7.75 2.03
C ALA A 140 -4.56 -6.87 1.47
N ALA A 141 -4.91 -6.02 0.52
CA ALA A 141 -4.00 -4.99 0.06
C ALA A 141 -3.67 -4.03 1.21
N PHE A 142 -2.43 -3.55 1.25
CA PHE A 142 -2.01 -2.61 2.28
C PHE A 142 -1.51 -1.32 1.62
N GLU A 143 -2.21 -0.23 1.90
CA GLU A 143 -1.90 1.08 1.35
C GLU A 143 -1.79 2.09 2.50
N PRO A 144 -0.67 2.07 3.24
CA PRO A 144 -0.54 2.93 4.40
C PRO A 144 -0.49 4.41 4.01
N GLU A 145 -0.92 5.24 4.93
CA GLU A 145 -0.94 6.69 4.76
C GLU A 145 0.48 7.20 4.54
N GLY A 146 0.66 8.12 3.59
CA GLY A 146 1.95 8.75 3.34
C GLY A 146 2.07 10.10 4.04
N GLY A 147 3.19 10.75 3.82
CA GLY A 147 3.40 12.13 4.24
C GLY A 147 4.17 12.30 5.55
N ALA A 148 3.63 11.81 6.66
CA ALA A 148 4.24 12.03 7.97
C ALA A 148 5.61 11.35 8.10
N TYR A 149 5.75 10.15 7.54
CA TYR A 149 6.98 9.36 7.60
C TYR A 149 7.46 8.95 6.22
N ALA A 150 7.12 9.73 5.21
CA ALA A 150 7.53 9.47 3.85
C ALA A 150 9.05 9.58 3.72
N ALA A 151 9.64 8.76 2.83
CA ALA A 151 11.08 8.81 2.56
C ALA A 151 11.47 10.22 2.12
N GLY A 152 12.49 10.78 2.77
CA GLY A 152 12.94 12.13 2.48
C GLY A 152 12.09 13.23 3.07
N GLY A 153 11.02 12.92 3.77
CA GLY A 153 10.15 13.90 4.41
C GLY A 153 10.63 14.41 5.76
N HIS A 154 11.65 13.80 6.27
CA HIS A 154 12.16 14.11 7.61
C HIS A 154 13.66 14.04 7.66
#